data_ebad1f3f3fb3ab40d6b2ffed9d834eb2
#
_entry.id   ebad1f3f3fb3ab40d6b2ffed9d834eb2
#
_cell.length_a   1.000
_cell.length_b   1.000
_cell.length_c   1.000
_cell.angle_alpha   90.00
_cell.angle_beta   90.00
_cell.angle_gamma   90.00
#
_symmetry.space_group_name_H-M   'P 1'
#
loop_
_entity.id
_entity.type
_entity.pdbx_description
1 polymer ?
#
loop_
_entity_poly.entity_id
_entity_poly.type
_entity_poly.pdbx_seq_one_letter_code
_entity_poly.pdbx_strand_id
1 'polypeptide(L)'
;MMTEKKLSGAGLRGQSAGETTLCTVGKSGSGLTYCGYDIADLAENSTFEEVAYLLFNGELPNEKALATYKADLFAMRDLPQALKAVLKLIPKETHPMDVMRTGCSFLGNLEPENDFSEQNKAANRLLSAFPAIMCYWYKFSHEGIEIDCTSEEASLGGHFLRLLNGKSPSAQHERVMDVSLILYAEHEFNASTFTARVCASTLSDMFSCVTGAIGTLRGPLHGGANEAAMDMIETFSSPADAKEKMAGMLARKEKIMGFGHAVYSTSDPRNIIIKAWSEKLAAENGDTSLYNISVACEEFMWDSKKLFCNADFFHASTYNYMGIPTKLFTPIFVCSRLTGWAAHVMEQRTNNRIIRPSADYIGAEPRKVQPIAHR
;
A
#
# COMPACT_ATOMS: atom_id res chain seq x y z
N MET A 1 -32.84 15.06 22.69
CA MET A 1 -31.87 14.03 23.11
C MET A 1 -31.74 13.06 21.96
N MET A 2 -30.65 13.18 21.16
CA MET A 2 -30.32 12.17 20.16
C MET A 2 -29.73 10.98 20.93
N THR A 3 -30.39 9.85 20.85
CA THR A 3 -29.89 8.59 21.39
C THR A 3 -28.64 8.22 20.58
N GLU A 4 -27.47 8.34 21.19
CA GLU A 4 -26.22 7.77 20.65
C GLU A 4 -26.44 6.29 20.34
N LYS A 5 -26.45 5.97 19.07
CA LYS A 5 -26.53 4.59 18.60
C LYS A 5 -25.22 3.90 19.02
N LYS A 6 -25.26 3.13 20.10
CA LYS A 6 -24.15 2.30 20.55
C LYS A 6 -23.70 1.46 19.36
N LEU A 7 -22.51 1.74 18.81
CA LEU A 7 -21.91 0.92 17.75
C LEU A 7 -21.63 -0.47 18.33
N SER A 8 -22.48 -1.43 18.03
CA SER A 8 -22.27 -2.83 18.37
C SER A 8 -21.20 -3.38 17.42
N GLY A 9 -19.96 -3.45 17.89
CA GLY A 9 -18.84 -3.95 17.12
C GLY A 9 -17.58 -3.12 17.31
N ALA A 10 -16.42 -3.75 17.27
CA ALA A 10 -15.13 -3.19 17.65
C ALA A 10 -14.52 -2.19 16.64
N GLY A 11 -15.23 -1.79 15.58
CA GLY A 11 -14.69 -0.86 14.59
C GLY A 11 -14.89 0.62 14.98
N LEU A 12 -13.92 1.48 14.66
CA LEU A 12 -13.96 2.92 14.89
C LEU A 12 -14.55 3.70 13.69
N ARG A 13 -15.26 3.04 12.79
CA ARG A 13 -15.81 3.68 11.58
C ARG A 13 -16.70 4.86 11.93
N GLY A 14 -16.37 6.04 11.35
CA GLY A 14 -17.12 7.28 11.59
C GLY A 14 -16.77 8.00 12.90
N GLN A 15 -15.75 7.54 13.63
CA GLN A 15 -15.21 8.24 14.79
C GLN A 15 -13.89 8.90 14.41
N SER A 16 -13.69 10.16 14.77
CA SER A 16 -12.39 10.82 14.65
C SER A 16 -11.45 10.27 15.73
N ALA A 17 -10.28 9.79 15.32
CA ALA A 17 -9.24 9.32 16.22
C ALA A 17 -8.08 10.32 16.40
N GLY A 18 -8.14 11.47 15.71
CA GLY A 18 -7.11 12.51 15.75
C GLY A 18 -7.26 13.49 14.59
N GLU A 19 -6.30 14.38 14.48
CA GLU A 19 -6.18 15.37 13.41
C GLU A 19 -5.02 15.01 12.49
N THR A 20 -5.09 15.42 11.22
CA THR A 20 -4.01 15.27 10.26
C THR A 20 -4.00 16.44 9.27
N THR A 21 -2.80 16.85 8.88
CA THR A 21 -2.55 17.83 7.82
C THR A 21 -2.14 17.18 6.50
N LEU A 22 -1.96 15.84 6.51
CA LEU A 22 -1.34 15.09 5.41
C LEU A 22 -2.30 14.81 4.26
N CYS A 23 -3.58 14.53 4.54
CA CYS A 23 -4.53 14.28 3.46
C CYS A 23 -6.00 14.52 3.83
N THR A 24 -6.83 14.66 2.81
CA THR A 24 -8.29 14.59 2.94
C THR A 24 -8.82 13.47 2.06
N VAL A 25 -9.77 12.67 2.58
CA VAL A 25 -10.36 11.53 1.87
C VAL A 25 -11.88 11.64 1.87
N GLY A 26 -12.51 11.41 0.71
CA GLY A 26 -13.97 11.36 0.58
C GLY A 26 -14.67 12.71 0.74
N LYS A 27 -13.96 13.82 0.75
CA LYS A 27 -14.56 15.15 0.79
C LYS A 27 -15.47 15.32 -0.44
N SER A 28 -16.73 15.73 -0.20
CA SER A 28 -17.75 15.75 -1.26
C SER A 28 -18.05 14.39 -1.92
N GLY A 29 -17.71 13.27 -1.25
CA GLY A 29 -17.98 11.89 -1.69
C GLY A 29 -16.91 11.20 -2.50
N SER A 30 -15.95 11.93 -3.08
CA SER A 30 -14.91 11.35 -3.96
C SER A 30 -13.55 12.05 -3.95
N GLY A 31 -13.35 13.11 -3.16
CA GLY A 31 -12.09 13.87 -3.16
C GLY A 31 -10.93 13.14 -2.47
N LEU A 32 -9.71 13.34 -2.96
CA LEU A 32 -8.46 12.92 -2.31
C LEU A 32 -7.42 14.01 -2.55
N THR A 33 -6.80 14.49 -1.47
CA THR A 33 -5.70 15.45 -1.56
C THR A 33 -4.54 15.02 -0.67
N TYR A 34 -3.30 15.32 -1.07
CA TYR A 34 -2.11 15.18 -0.22
C TYR A 34 -1.58 16.57 0.09
N CYS A 35 -1.48 16.94 1.37
CA CYS A 35 -1.08 18.27 1.82
C CYS A 35 -1.79 19.42 1.07
N GLY A 36 -3.06 19.20 0.70
CA GLY A 36 -3.89 20.16 -0.04
C GLY A 36 -3.83 20.06 -1.57
N TYR A 37 -2.89 19.32 -2.16
CA TYR A 37 -2.81 19.10 -3.61
C TYR A 37 -3.74 17.97 -4.03
N ASP A 38 -4.51 18.19 -5.10
CA ASP A 38 -5.43 17.19 -5.65
C ASP A 38 -4.67 15.99 -6.22
N ILE A 39 -5.20 14.78 -6.01
CA ILE A 39 -4.53 13.54 -6.44
C ILE A 39 -4.40 13.44 -7.96
N ALA A 40 -5.35 13.97 -8.73
CA ALA A 40 -5.28 13.94 -10.18
C ALA A 40 -4.17 14.88 -10.68
N ASP A 41 -4.04 16.06 -10.08
CA ASP A 41 -2.99 17.03 -10.40
C ASP A 41 -1.60 16.47 -10.04
N LEU A 42 -1.45 15.85 -8.86
CA LEU A 42 -0.20 15.18 -8.49
C LEU A 42 0.14 14.03 -9.43
N ALA A 43 -0.82 13.19 -9.79
CA ALA A 43 -0.61 12.08 -10.70
C ALA A 43 -0.25 12.51 -12.12
N GLU A 44 -0.72 13.67 -12.57
CA GLU A 44 -0.44 14.21 -13.90
C GLU A 44 0.91 14.94 -13.96
N ASN A 45 1.20 15.77 -12.96
CA ASN A 45 2.25 16.79 -13.01
C ASN A 45 3.43 16.56 -12.07
N SER A 46 3.43 15.50 -11.24
CA SER A 46 4.51 15.21 -10.30
C SER A 46 5.12 13.84 -10.53
N THR A 47 6.29 13.61 -9.93
CA THR A 47 6.91 12.29 -9.77
C THR A 47 6.64 11.74 -8.37
N PHE A 48 6.82 10.43 -8.18
CA PHE A 48 6.63 9.82 -6.87
C PHE A 48 7.61 10.37 -5.82
N GLU A 49 8.84 10.70 -6.21
CA GLU A 49 9.81 11.32 -5.31
C GLU A 49 9.37 12.73 -4.86
N GLU A 50 8.72 13.50 -5.74
CA GLU A 50 8.13 14.79 -5.36
C GLU A 50 7.00 14.61 -4.33
N VAL A 51 6.16 13.61 -4.52
CA VAL A 51 5.07 13.28 -3.59
C VAL A 51 5.61 12.73 -2.26
N ALA A 52 6.65 11.90 -2.27
CA ALA A 52 7.32 11.45 -1.06
C ALA A 52 7.93 12.62 -0.28
N TYR A 53 8.61 13.53 -0.99
CA TYR A 53 9.14 14.75 -0.40
C TYR A 53 8.03 15.64 0.19
N LEU A 54 6.93 15.83 -0.56
CA LEU A 54 5.76 16.59 -0.10
C LEU A 54 5.20 16.03 1.22
N LEU A 55 4.99 14.72 1.31
CA LEU A 55 4.43 14.08 2.50
C LEU A 55 5.37 14.19 3.71
N PHE A 56 6.70 14.20 3.51
CA PHE A 56 7.66 14.31 4.60
C PHE A 56 7.96 15.74 5.03
N ASN A 57 7.77 16.74 4.13
CA ASN A 57 8.16 18.11 4.38
C ASN A 57 6.99 19.11 4.35
N GLY A 58 5.79 18.69 3.93
CA GLY A 58 4.58 19.52 3.87
C GLY A 58 4.44 20.38 2.62
N GLU A 59 5.50 20.49 1.80
CA GLU A 59 5.54 21.31 0.59
C GLU A 59 6.28 20.58 -0.54
N LEU A 60 5.91 20.84 -1.79
CA LEU A 60 6.62 20.30 -2.96
C LEU A 60 8.06 20.84 -3.03
N PRO A 61 9.03 20.02 -3.45
CA PRO A 61 10.40 20.45 -3.60
C PRO A 61 10.58 21.40 -4.77
N ASN A 62 11.49 22.34 -4.66
CA ASN A 62 12.04 23.02 -5.83
C ASN A 62 13.05 22.09 -6.55
N GLU A 63 13.48 22.47 -7.76
CA GLU A 63 14.38 21.67 -8.58
C GLU A 63 15.65 21.21 -7.85
N LYS A 64 16.31 22.12 -7.10
CA LYS A 64 17.51 21.80 -6.34
C LYS A 64 17.24 20.82 -5.21
N ALA A 65 16.16 21.02 -4.46
CA ALA A 65 15.77 20.14 -3.37
C ALA A 65 15.42 18.74 -3.89
N LEU A 66 14.69 18.65 -5.02
CA LEU A 66 14.36 17.39 -5.66
C LEU A 66 15.61 16.63 -6.14
N ALA A 67 16.55 17.34 -6.77
CA ALA A 67 17.80 16.74 -7.23
C ALA A 67 18.61 16.16 -6.06
N THR A 68 18.72 16.90 -4.95
CA THR A 68 19.38 16.43 -3.73
C THR A 68 18.64 15.22 -3.15
N TYR A 69 17.31 15.28 -3.02
CA TYR A 69 16.50 14.21 -2.48
C TYR A 69 16.63 12.91 -3.28
N LYS A 70 16.56 13.00 -4.61
CA LYS A 70 16.79 11.84 -5.49
C LYS A 70 18.17 11.24 -5.34
N ALA A 71 19.21 12.06 -5.21
CA ALA A 71 20.59 11.59 -4.98
C ALA A 71 20.73 10.88 -3.63
N ASP A 72 20.09 11.37 -2.58
CA ASP A 72 20.06 10.73 -1.26
C ASP A 72 19.36 9.37 -1.31
N LEU A 73 18.19 9.29 -1.96
CA LEU A 73 17.48 8.02 -2.14
C LEU A 73 18.31 7.02 -2.96
N PHE A 74 18.96 7.48 -4.03
CA PHE A 74 19.81 6.65 -4.86
C PHE A 74 20.97 6.03 -4.06
N ALA A 75 21.63 6.81 -3.21
CA ALA A 75 22.74 6.36 -2.37
C ALA A 75 22.32 5.31 -1.31
N MET A 76 21.03 5.22 -0.99
CA MET A 76 20.48 4.33 0.03
C MET A 76 19.88 3.02 -0.52
N ARG A 77 20.07 2.68 -1.81
CA ARG A 77 19.40 1.52 -2.45
C ARG A 77 19.97 0.17 -2.06
N ASP A 78 21.28 0.06 -1.86
CA ASP A 78 21.90 -1.25 -1.60
C ASP A 78 21.49 -1.83 -0.24
N LEU A 79 21.47 -3.15 -0.17
CA LEU A 79 21.12 -3.89 1.06
C LEU A 79 22.37 -4.37 1.78
N PRO A 80 22.40 -4.29 3.14
CA PRO A 80 23.46 -4.92 3.92
C PRO A 80 23.58 -6.42 3.62
N GLN A 81 24.81 -6.94 3.59
CA GLN A 81 25.06 -8.37 3.33
C GLN A 81 24.34 -9.29 4.33
N ALA A 82 24.23 -8.87 5.61
CA ALA A 82 23.49 -9.62 6.61
C ALA A 82 22.00 -9.73 6.26
N LEU A 83 21.39 -8.65 5.72
CA LEU A 83 19.99 -8.69 5.26
C LEU A 83 19.84 -9.59 4.03
N LYS A 84 20.73 -9.49 3.04
CA LYS A 84 20.74 -10.39 1.89
C LYS A 84 20.82 -11.86 2.32
N ALA A 85 21.64 -12.18 3.33
CA ALA A 85 21.75 -13.53 3.87
C ALA A 85 20.42 -14.01 4.50
N VAL A 86 19.75 -13.15 5.28
CA VAL A 86 18.44 -13.48 5.87
C VAL A 86 17.38 -13.69 4.81
N LEU A 87 17.33 -12.83 3.78
CA LEU A 87 16.37 -12.96 2.68
C LEU A 87 16.51 -14.31 1.94
N LYS A 88 17.73 -14.81 1.75
CA LYS A 88 17.98 -16.11 1.13
C LYS A 88 17.47 -17.30 1.94
N LEU A 89 17.30 -17.16 3.26
CA LEU A 89 16.77 -18.20 4.14
C LEU A 89 15.24 -18.29 4.11
N ILE A 90 14.55 -17.28 3.59
CA ILE A 90 13.09 -17.26 3.54
C ILE A 90 12.61 -18.16 2.40
N PRO A 91 11.76 -19.18 2.69
CA PRO A 91 11.24 -20.09 1.66
C PRO A 91 10.50 -19.37 0.52
N LYS A 92 10.55 -19.92 -0.68
CA LYS A 92 9.88 -19.34 -1.86
C LYS A 92 8.35 -19.31 -1.77
N GLU A 93 7.76 -20.20 -0.96
CA GLU A 93 6.33 -20.27 -0.70
C GLU A 93 5.84 -19.19 0.27
N THR A 94 6.76 -18.48 0.93
CA THR A 94 6.44 -17.38 1.83
C THR A 94 5.72 -16.28 1.06
N HIS A 95 4.66 -15.75 1.63
CA HIS A 95 3.96 -14.61 1.02
C HIS A 95 4.90 -13.38 1.01
N PRO A 96 5.05 -12.67 -0.12
CA PRO A 96 6.00 -11.55 -0.23
C PRO A 96 5.81 -10.43 0.81
N MET A 97 4.59 -10.22 1.30
CA MET A 97 4.33 -9.28 2.42
C MET A 97 5.03 -9.68 3.71
N ASP A 98 5.16 -10.98 3.97
CA ASP A 98 5.86 -11.49 5.16
C ASP A 98 7.38 -11.32 5.01
N VAL A 99 7.87 -11.38 3.77
CA VAL A 99 9.26 -11.03 3.42
C VAL A 99 9.53 -9.55 3.67
N MET A 100 8.64 -8.66 3.20
CA MET A 100 8.75 -7.21 3.43
C MET A 100 8.79 -6.88 4.93
N ARG A 101 7.91 -7.51 5.72
CA ARG A 101 7.87 -7.34 7.17
C ARG A 101 9.17 -7.78 7.85
N THR A 102 9.69 -8.95 7.47
CA THR A 102 10.97 -9.47 7.99
C THR A 102 12.13 -8.56 7.58
N GLY A 103 12.19 -8.15 6.32
CA GLY A 103 13.22 -7.26 5.79
C GLY A 103 13.23 -5.89 6.49
N CYS A 104 12.06 -5.29 6.70
CA CYS A 104 11.92 -4.03 7.43
C CYS A 104 12.43 -4.15 8.86
N SER A 105 11.95 -5.15 9.61
CA SER A 105 12.34 -5.36 11.01
C SER A 105 13.83 -5.66 11.14
N PHE A 106 14.39 -6.50 10.26
CA PHE A 106 15.80 -6.86 10.30
C PHE A 106 16.71 -5.67 9.92
N LEU A 107 16.31 -4.86 8.96
CA LEU A 107 17.04 -3.64 8.59
C LEU A 107 17.13 -2.69 9.81
N GLY A 108 16.06 -2.53 10.58
CA GLY A 108 16.06 -1.74 11.80
C GLY A 108 17.00 -2.26 12.89
N ASN A 109 17.30 -3.57 12.93
CA ASN A 109 18.32 -4.12 13.83
C ASN A 109 19.75 -3.79 13.38
N LEU A 110 19.97 -3.64 12.07
CA LEU A 110 21.29 -3.32 11.51
C LEU A 110 21.56 -1.80 11.51
N GLU A 111 20.52 -1.02 11.29
CA GLU A 111 20.56 0.43 11.10
C GLU A 111 19.52 1.11 12.03
N PRO A 112 19.66 1.03 13.37
CA PRO A 112 18.64 1.51 14.29
C PRO A 112 18.46 3.02 14.20
N GLU A 113 17.21 3.50 14.36
CA GLU A 113 16.89 4.89 14.64
C GLU A 113 17.20 5.19 16.11
N ASN A 114 18.31 5.85 16.39
CA ASN A 114 18.74 6.10 17.77
C ASN A 114 18.07 7.33 18.38
N ASP A 115 17.64 8.27 17.53
CA ASP A 115 17.00 9.51 17.93
C ASP A 115 16.00 9.94 16.85
N PHE A 116 14.92 10.62 17.25
CA PHE A 116 13.87 11.05 16.29
C PHE A 116 14.33 12.14 15.32
N SER A 117 15.47 12.78 15.53
CA SER A 117 16.09 13.64 14.52
C SER A 117 16.52 12.85 13.26
N GLU A 118 16.71 11.53 13.38
CA GLU A 118 17.04 10.63 12.28
C GLU A 118 15.80 10.10 11.52
N GLN A 119 14.59 10.48 11.92
CA GLN A 119 13.34 9.90 11.35
C GLN A 119 13.23 10.02 9.83
N ASN A 120 13.63 11.15 9.24
CA ASN A 120 13.65 11.33 7.79
C ASN A 120 14.65 10.40 7.10
N LYS A 121 15.82 10.21 7.71
CA LYS A 121 16.84 9.27 7.23
C LYS A 121 16.34 7.83 7.27
N ALA A 122 15.71 7.42 8.37
CA ALA A 122 15.12 6.09 8.51
C ALA A 122 13.99 5.84 7.49
N ALA A 123 13.10 6.82 7.29
CA ALA A 123 12.05 6.75 6.29
C ALA A 123 12.60 6.65 4.86
N ASN A 124 13.56 7.49 4.49
CA ASN A 124 14.20 7.49 3.17
C ASN A 124 15.00 6.18 2.94
N ARG A 125 15.64 5.66 3.99
CA ARG A 125 16.33 4.37 3.94
C ARG A 125 15.38 3.22 3.62
N LEU A 126 14.22 3.15 4.29
CA LEU A 126 13.18 2.17 4.00
C LEU A 126 12.60 2.34 2.59
N LEU A 127 12.32 3.58 2.19
CA LEU A 127 11.78 3.90 0.86
C LEU A 127 12.70 3.40 -0.26
N SER A 128 14.01 3.57 -0.08
CA SER A 128 15.02 3.14 -1.06
C SER A 128 15.27 1.62 -1.02
N ALA A 129 15.17 0.98 0.16
CA ALA A 129 15.48 -0.42 0.34
C ALA A 129 14.33 -1.38 -0.03
N PHE A 130 13.08 -0.97 0.08
CA PHE A 130 11.93 -1.86 -0.11
C PHE A 130 11.86 -2.51 -1.50
N PRO A 131 12.06 -1.81 -2.61
CA PRO A 131 12.17 -2.44 -3.93
C PRO A 131 13.22 -3.54 -3.97
N ALA A 132 14.41 -3.27 -3.38
CA ALA A 132 15.50 -4.22 -3.34
C ALA A 132 15.21 -5.44 -2.44
N ILE A 133 14.61 -5.24 -1.25
CA ILE A 133 14.19 -6.33 -0.35
C ILE A 133 13.26 -7.31 -1.08
N MET A 134 12.24 -6.78 -1.74
CA MET A 134 11.26 -7.56 -2.48
C MET A 134 11.89 -8.30 -3.65
N CYS A 135 12.57 -7.58 -4.54
CA CYS A 135 13.11 -8.13 -5.76
C CYS A 135 14.29 -9.09 -5.52
N TYR A 136 15.17 -8.80 -4.55
CA TYR A 136 16.27 -9.69 -4.21
C TYR A 136 15.77 -11.05 -3.73
N TRP A 137 14.81 -11.05 -2.76
CA TRP A 137 14.21 -12.29 -2.30
C TRP A 137 13.50 -13.03 -3.44
N TYR A 138 12.67 -12.31 -4.23
CA TYR A 138 11.90 -12.91 -5.30
C TYR A 138 12.79 -13.58 -6.34
N LYS A 139 13.79 -12.86 -6.85
CA LYS A 139 14.73 -13.37 -7.86
C LYS A 139 15.54 -14.53 -7.33
N PHE A 140 16.03 -14.44 -6.09
CA PHE A 140 16.79 -15.55 -5.50
C PHE A 140 15.92 -16.79 -5.26
N SER A 141 14.76 -16.63 -4.62
CA SER A 141 13.93 -17.77 -4.22
C SER A 141 13.23 -18.47 -5.38
N HIS A 142 12.83 -17.73 -6.42
CA HIS A 142 12.07 -18.26 -7.56
C HIS A 142 12.91 -18.57 -8.77
N GLU A 143 14.00 -17.83 -9.01
CA GLU A 143 14.82 -17.95 -10.19
C GLU A 143 16.27 -18.39 -9.88
N GLY A 144 16.67 -18.43 -8.61
CA GLY A 144 18.04 -18.76 -8.20
C GLY A 144 19.07 -17.68 -8.52
N ILE A 145 18.62 -16.44 -8.78
CA ILE A 145 19.46 -15.34 -9.22
C ILE A 145 19.72 -14.37 -8.07
N GLU A 146 20.99 -14.13 -7.75
CA GLU A 146 21.40 -13.02 -6.88
C GLU A 146 21.55 -11.76 -7.74
N ILE A 147 20.65 -10.80 -7.55
CA ILE A 147 20.69 -9.53 -8.27
C ILE A 147 21.56 -8.50 -7.54
N ASP A 148 22.14 -7.56 -8.31
CA ASP A 148 22.61 -6.30 -7.76
C ASP A 148 21.40 -5.48 -7.28
N CYS A 149 21.44 -5.01 -6.05
CA CYS A 149 20.36 -4.19 -5.45
C CYS A 149 20.45 -2.72 -5.85
N THR A 150 21.41 -2.33 -6.67
CA THR A 150 21.57 -0.99 -7.24
C THR A 150 21.15 -0.97 -8.70
N SER A 151 20.87 0.20 -9.25
CA SER A 151 20.62 0.41 -10.67
C SER A 151 20.85 1.86 -11.04
N GLU A 152 21.05 2.15 -12.31
CA GLU A 152 21.24 3.50 -12.84
C GLU A 152 19.91 4.26 -13.06
N GLU A 153 18.77 3.60 -12.80
CA GLU A 153 17.46 4.23 -13.00
C GLU A 153 17.26 5.41 -12.03
N ALA A 154 16.81 6.55 -12.56
CA ALA A 154 16.69 7.78 -11.78
C ALA A 154 15.52 7.77 -10.79
N SER A 155 14.44 7.04 -11.11
CA SER A 155 13.23 6.95 -10.29
C SER A 155 13.18 5.67 -9.46
N LEU A 156 12.41 5.68 -8.36
CA LEU A 156 12.13 4.49 -7.55
C LEU A 156 11.27 3.47 -8.34
N GLY A 157 10.32 3.95 -9.15
CA GLY A 157 9.51 3.10 -10.01
C GLY A 157 10.35 2.41 -11.08
N GLY A 158 11.24 3.15 -11.74
CA GLY A 158 12.20 2.60 -12.70
C GLY A 158 13.17 1.60 -12.05
N HIS A 159 13.68 1.95 -10.88
CA HIS A 159 14.55 1.07 -10.08
C HIS A 159 13.85 -0.26 -9.77
N PHE A 160 12.62 -0.24 -9.24
CA PHE A 160 11.86 -1.45 -9.00
C PHE A 160 11.71 -2.32 -10.26
N LEU A 161 11.28 -1.72 -11.37
CA LEU A 161 11.10 -2.45 -12.63
C LEU A 161 12.41 -3.02 -13.17
N ARG A 162 13.51 -2.29 -13.01
CA ARG A 162 14.86 -2.76 -13.38
C ARG A 162 15.28 -3.98 -12.57
N LEU A 163 15.09 -3.94 -11.25
CA LEU A 163 15.42 -5.06 -10.36
C LEU A 163 14.58 -6.30 -10.67
N LEU A 164 13.29 -6.10 -10.96
CA LEU A 164 12.38 -7.21 -11.26
C LEU A 164 12.67 -7.84 -12.62
N ASN A 165 12.88 -7.03 -13.66
CA ASN A 165 12.97 -7.51 -15.04
C ASN A 165 14.42 -7.71 -15.54
N GLY A 166 15.44 -7.27 -14.80
CA GLY A 166 16.84 -7.35 -15.20
C GLY A 166 17.24 -6.42 -16.34
N LYS A 167 16.34 -5.54 -16.82
CA LYS A 167 16.56 -4.56 -17.89
C LYS A 167 15.84 -3.25 -17.58
N SER A 168 16.32 -2.14 -18.15
CA SER A 168 15.64 -0.84 -18.02
C SER A 168 14.21 -0.90 -18.55
N PRO A 169 13.23 -0.32 -17.82
CA PRO A 169 11.86 -0.25 -18.29
C PRO A 169 11.74 0.70 -19.50
N SER A 170 10.61 0.60 -20.23
CA SER A 170 10.23 1.67 -21.16
C SER A 170 9.84 2.91 -20.36
N ALA A 171 9.98 4.09 -20.96
CA ALA A 171 9.56 5.35 -20.33
C ALA A 171 8.09 5.33 -19.92
N GLN A 172 7.24 4.62 -20.66
CA GLN A 172 5.85 4.47 -20.30
C GLN A 172 5.65 3.57 -19.07
N HIS A 173 6.28 2.39 -19.02
CA HIS A 173 6.19 1.52 -17.84
C HIS A 173 6.72 2.22 -16.60
N GLU A 174 7.81 3.00 -16.72
CA GLU A 174 8.33 3.83 -15.63
C GLU A 174 7.29 4.85 -15.18
N ARG A 175 6.66 5.59 -16.12
CA ARG A 175 5.62 6.57 -15.78
C ARG A 175 4.38 5.94 -15.15
N VAL A 176 3.93 4.80 -15.65
CA VAL A 176 2.78 4.08 -15.07
C VAL A 176 3.08 3.63 -13.66
N MET A 177 4.29 3.10 -13.40
CA MET A 177 4.70 2.71 -12.06
C MET A 177 4.76 3.92 -11.13
N ASP A 178 5.32 5.03 -11.58
CA ASP A 178 5.40 6.29 -10.85
C ASP A 178 4.01 6.80 -10.45
N VAL A 179 3.07 6.87 -11.40
CA VAL A 179 1.66 7.22 -11.13
C VAL A 179 1.03 6.25 -10.13
N SER A 180 1.22 4.95 -10.32
CA SER A 180 0.69 3.94 -9.39
C SER A 180 1.19 4.15 -7.96
N LEU A 181 2.48 4.44 -7.79
CA LEU A 181 3.07 4.75 -6.49
C LEU A 181 2.47 6.03 -5.88
N ILE A 182 2.23 7.07 -6.68
CA ILE A 182 1.55 8.30 -6.24
C ILE A 182 0.14 7.99 -5.73
N LEU A 183 -0.64 7.20 -6.46
CA LEU A 183 -2.03 6.87 -6.11
C LEU A 183 -2.16 6.07 -4.81
N TYR A 184 -1.15 5.29 -4.44
CA TYR A 184 -1.15 4.49 -3.22
C TYR A 184 -0.43 5.15 -2.03
N ALA A 185 0.23 6.30 -2.22
CA ALA A 185 1.14 6.91 -1.25
C ALA A 185 0.48 7.20 0.10
N GLU A 186 -0.74 7.75 0.11
CA GLU A 186 -1.41 8.17 1.34
C GLU A 186 -2.93 7.95 1.27
N HIS A 187 -3.58 7.74 2.43
CA HIS A 187 -5.04 7.57 2.52
C HIS A 187 -5.54 7.71 3.97
N GLU A 188 -5.20 8.78 4.66
CA GLU A 188 -5.67 9.11 6.03
C GLU A 188 -5.41 7.96 7.04
N PHE A 189 -6.26 7.84 8.06
CA PHE A 189 -6.17 6.84 9.13
C PHE A 189 -6.73 5.49 8.71
N ASN A 190 -6.36 4.98 7.53
CA ASN A 190 -6.62 3.59 7.21
C ASN A 190 -5.97 2.66 8.25
N ALA A 191 -6.37 1.39 8.27
CA ALA A 191 -5.99 0.46 9.34
C ALA A 191 -4.47 0.35 9.55
N SER A 192 -3.67 0.30 8.49
CA SER A 192 -2.20 0.19 8.61
C SER A 192 -1.55 1.50 9.05
N THR A 193 -2.02 2.64 8.55
CA THR A 193 -1.58 3.96 9.00
C THR A 193 -1.93 4.18 10.47
N PHE A 194 -3.14 3.79 10.89
CA PHE A 194 -3.52 3.91 12.29
C PHE A 194 -2.68 3.01 13.20
N THR A 195 -2.31 1.79 12.75
CA THR A 195 -1.36 0.93 13.46
C THR A 195 0.01 1.60 13.60
N ALA A 196 0.53 2.24 12.55
CA ALA A 196 1.79 2.99 12.64
C ALA A 196 1.71 4.13 13.66
N ARG A 197 0.60 4.88 13.68
CA ARG A 197 0.38 5.96 14.66
C ARG A 197 0.25 5.43 16.10
N VAL A 198 -0.45 4.29 16.31
CA VAL A 198 -0.53 3.64 17.63
C VAL A 198 0.86 3.27 18.11
N CYS A 199 1.69 2.64 17.26
CA CYS A 199 3.06 2.29 17.57
C CYS A 199 3.91 3.54 17.88
N ALA A 200 3.88 4.55 17.01
CA ALA A 200 4.58 5.82 17.18
C ALA A 200 4.19 6.54 18.49
N SER A 201 2.90 6.45 18.88
CA SER A 201 2.39 7.07 20.10
C SER A 201 3.04 6.55 21.38
N THR A 202 3.66 5.38 21.33
CA THR A 202 4.43 4.79 22.43
C THR A 202 5.91 5.21 22.43
N LEU A 203 6.31 6.10 21.52
CA LEU A 203 7.69 6.53 21.27
C LEU A 203 8.59 5.42 20.70
N SER A 204 8.00 4.48 19.96
CA SER A 204 8.75 3.45 19.25
C SER A 204 9.43 4.02 17.99
N ASP A 205 10.46 3.31 17.50
CA ASP A 205 11.25 3.69 16.34
C ASP A 205 10.46 3.55 15.01
N MET A 206 10.98 4.17 13.93
CA MET A 206 10.36 4.16 12.59
C MET A 206 10.22 2.74 12.03
N PHE A 207 11.23 1.88 12.19
CA PHE A 207 11.20 0.51 11.66
C PHE A 207 10.13 -0.34 12.34
N SER A 208 9.96 -0.19 13.66
CA SER A 208 8.89 -0.85 14.42
C SER A 208 7.51 -0.39 13.99
N CYS A 209 7.31 0.92 13.78
CA CYS A 209 6.05 1.49 13.32
C CYS A 209 5.68 0.95 11.92
N VAL A 210 6.64 0.94 10.99
CA VAL A 210 6.44 0.45 9.63
C VAL A 210 6.25 -1.07 9.60
N THR A 211 7.00 -1.83 10.42
CA THR A 211 6.81 -3.29 10.55
C THR A 211 5.38 -3.63 10.98
N GLY A 212 4.83 -2.91 11.96
CA GLY A 212 3.44 -3.05 12.41
C GLY A 212 2.43 -2.71 11.32
N ALA A 213 2.69 -1.65 10.57
CA ALA A 213 1.86 -1.24 9.43
C ALA A 213 1.85 -2.29 8.30
N ILE A 214 3.01 -2.86 7.95
CA ILE A 214 3.11 -3.96 6.95
C ILE A 214 2.27 -5.16 7.42
N GLY A 215 2.40 -5.56 8.70
CA GLY A 215 1.61 -6.65 9.26
C GLY A 215 0.11 -6.40 9.17
N THR A 216 -0.34 -5.16 9.36
CA THR A 216 -1.75 -4.77 9.24
C THR A 216 -2.21 -4.76 7.79
N LEU A 217 -1.38 -4.23 6.87
CA LEU A 217 -1.70 -4.20 5.44
C LEU A 217 -1.81 -5.62 4.84
N ARG A 218 -1.07 -6.60 5.41
CA ARG A 218 -1.09 -8.03 5.02
C ARG A 218 -2.49 -8.66 5.15
N GLY A 219 -3.35 -8.12 6.00
CA GLY A 219 -4.67 -8.69 6.27
C GLY A 219 -5.60 -8.66 5.06
N PRO A 220 -6.41 -9.72 4.82
CA PRO A 220 -7.28 -9.83 3.63
C PRO A 220 -8.42 -8.81 3.58
N LEU A 221 -8.67 -8.10 4.68
CA LEU A 221 -9.65 -6.99 4.72
C LEU A 221 -9.03 -5.62 4.43
N HIS A 222 -7.73 -5.57 4.08
CA HIS A 222 -7.01 -4.32 3.85
C HIS A 222 -6.22 -4.34 2.53
N GLY A 223 -4.99 -4.85 2.46
CA GLY A 223 -4.11 -4.64 1.32
C GLY A 223 -4.22 -5.64 0.16
N GLY A 224 -4.82 -6.81 0.36
CA GLY A 224 -4.83 -7.89 -0.65
C GLY A 224 -5.91 -7.79 -1.75
N ALA A 225 -6.55 -6.63 -1.91
CA ALA A 225 -7.69 -6.51 -2.83
C ALA A 225 -7.27 -6.54 -4.31
N ASN A 226 -6.10 -6.00 -4.67
CA ASN A 226 -5.61 -6.00 -6.04
C ASN A 226 -5.15 -7.40 -6.50
N GLU A 227 -4.48 -8.18 -5.64
CA GLU A 227 -4.16 -9.59 -5.93
C GLU A 227 -5.44 -10.41 -6.12
N ALA A 228 -6.39 -10.30 -5.19
CA ALA A 228 -7.67 -11.03 -5.27
C ALA A 228 -8.52 -10.59 -6.48
N ALA A 229 -8.44 -9.35 -6.92
CA ALA A 229 -9.08 -8.89 -8.14
C ALA A 229 -8.45 -9.55 -9.37
N MET A 230 -7.11 -9.64 -9.44
CA MET A 230 -6.42 -10.30 -10.55
C MET A 230 -6.72 -11.79 -10.59
N ASP A 231 -6.61 -12.48 -9.44
CA ASP A 231 -6.94 -13.92 -9.34
C ASP A 231 -8.36 -14.21 -9.84
N MET A 232 -9.31 -13.32 -9.55
CA MET A 232 -10.68 -13.44 -10.06
C MET A 232 -10.75 -13.20 -11.57
N ILE A 233 -10.17 -12.10 -12.06
CA ILE A 233 -10.23 -11.70 -13.48
C ILE A 233 -9.61 -12.78 -14.37
N GLU A 234 -8.51 -13.40 -13.95
CA GLU A 234 -7.83 -14.49 -14.69
C GLU A 234 -8.70 -15.74 -14.86
N THR A 235 -9.75 -15.91 -14.06
CA THR A 235 -10.70 -17.04 -14.24
C THR A 235 -11.69 -16.82 -15.38
N PHE A 236 -11.75 -15.62 -15.94
CA PHE A 236 -12.71 -15.25 -16.97
C PHE A 236 -12.09 -15.34 -18.38
N SER A 237 -12.80 -16.01 -19.29
CA SER A 237 -12.34 -16.22 -20.66
C SER A 237 -12.83 -15.13 -21.64
N SER A 238 -13.83 -14.35 -21.25
CA SER A 238 -14.41 -13.28 -22.07
C SER A 238 -15.26 -12.31 -21.24
N PRO A 239 -15.62 -11.13 -21.76
CA PRO A 239 -16.57 -10.23 -21.12
C PRO A 239 -17.92 -10.86 -20.78
N ALA A 240 -18.44 -11.73 -21.64
CA ALA A 240 -19.70 -12.44 -21.40
C ALA A 240 -19.57 -13.47 -20.25
N ASP A 241 -18.49 -14.26 -20.26
CA ASP A 241 -18.16 -15.23 -19.21
C ASP A 241 -17.98 -14.55 -17.87
N ALA A 242 -17.33 -13.37 -17.84
CA ALA A 242 -17.18 -12.57 -16.62
C ALA A 242 -18.53 -12.18 -16.00
N LYS A 243 -19.46 -11.65 -16.82
CA LYS A 243 -20.79 -11.26 -16.35
C LYS A 243 -21.59 -12.47 -15.82
N GLU A 244 -21.52 -13.62 -16.48
CA GLU A 244 -22.18 -14.86 -16.04
C GLU A 244 -21.61 -15.39 -14.71
N LYS A 245 -20.27 -15.52 -14.62
CA LYS A 245 -19.62 -16.03 -13.41
C LYS A 245 -19.80 -15.08 -12.22
N MET A 246 -19.71 -13.77 -12.42
CA MET A 246 -19.97 -12.80 -11.35
C MET A 246 -21.41 -12.84 -10.86
N ALA A 247 -22.39 -13.08 -11.75
CA ALA A 247 -23.78 -13.29 -11.33
C ALA A 247 -23.91 -14.51 -10.41
N GLY A 248 -23.22 -15.60 -10.74
CA GLY A 248 -23.12 -16.79 -9.89
C GLY A 248 -22.47 -16.52 -8.54
N MET A 249 -21.36 -15.76 -8.51
CA MET A 249 -20.69 -15.35 -7.26
C MET A 249 -21.62 -14.53 -6.37
N LEU A 250 -22.37 -13.56 -6.93
CA LEU A 250 -23.35 -12.78 -6.18
C LEU A 250 -24.49 -13.63 -5.63
N ALA A 251 -24.97 -14.60 -6.39
CA ALA A 251 -26.02 -15.53 -5.93
C ALA A 251 -25.56 -16.40 -4.74
N ARG A 252 -24.28 -16.78 -4.72
CA ARG A 252 -23.65 -17.51 -3.59
C ARG A 252 -23.19 -16.59 -2.45
N LYS A 253 -23.41 -15.27 -2.57
CA LYS A 253 -22.97 -14.24 -1.60
C LYS A 253 -21.45 -14.21 -1.39
N GLU A 254 -20.69 -14.58 -2.40
CA GLU A 254 -19.24 -14.47 -2.39
C GLU A 254 -18.81 -13.00 -2.39
N LYS A 255 -17.71 -12.71 -1.69
CA LYS A 255 -17.16 -11.37 -1.67
C LYS A 255 -16.36 -11.13 -2.95
N ILE A 256 -16.75 -10.12 -3.71
CA ILE A 256 -16.03 -9.68 -4.91
C ILE A 256 -15.12 -8.53 -4.51
N MET A 257 -13.80 -8.72 -4.68
CA MET A 257 -12.79 -7.73 -4.31
C MET A 257 -12.61 -6.67 -5.39
N GLY A 258 -12.09 -5.50 -5.02
CA GLY A 258 -11.86 -4.39 -5.95
C GLY A 258 -13.06 -3.46 -6.17
N PHE A 259 -14.17 -3.64 -5.42
CA PHE A 259 -15.38 -2.83 -5.55
C PHE A 259 -15.84 -2.20 -4.24
N GLY A 260 -16.31 -0.94 -4.34
CA GLY A 260 -16.75 -0.15 -3.21
C GLY A 260 -15.61 0.33 -2.33
N HIS A 261 -15.91 1.21 -1.40
CA HIS A 261 -14.93 1.78 -0.47
C HIS A 261 -15.56 2.14 0.87
N ALA A 262 -14.76 2.18 1.93
CA ALA A 262 -15.23 2.50 3.28
C ALA A 262 -15.60 3.98 3.45
N VAL A 263 -14.97 4.88 2.68
CA VAL A 263 -15.11 6.33 2.79
C VAL A 263 -15.75 6.93 1.55
N TYR A 264 -15.28 6.60 0.36
CA TYR A 264 -15.89 7.09 -0.88
C TYR A 264 -17.31 6.56 -1.06
N SER A 265 -18.21 7.41 -1.51
CA SER A 265 -19.62 7.06 -1.72
C SER A 265 -20.06 7.11 -3.17
N THR A 266 -19.35 7.84 -4.02
CA THR A 266 -19.72 8.03 -5.44
C THR A 266 -18.71 7.41 -6.40
N SER A 267 -17.41 7.60 -6.17
CA SER A 267 -16.32 7.03 -6.97
C SER A 267 -15.01 7.11 -6.20
N ASP A 268 -14.04 6.28 -6.59
CA ASP A 268 -12.65 6.39 -6.14
C ASP A 268 -11.86 7.18 -7.19
N PRO A 269 -11.33 8.39 -6.88
CA PRO A 269 -10.66 9.23 -7.86
C PRO A 269 -9.40 8.57 -8.44
N ARG A 270 -8.77 7.69 -7.67
CA ARG A 270 -7.58 6.95 -8.10
C ARG A 270 -7.89 5.94 -9.19
N ASN A 271 -9.08 5.33 -9.14
CA ASN A 271 -9.50 4.35 -10.12
C ASN A 271 -9.64 4.95 -11.52
N ILE A 272 -10.14 6.17 -11.63
CA ILE A 272 -10.29 6.86 -12.92
C ILE A 272 -8.93 7.01 -13.60
N ILE A 273 -7.91 7.38 -12.84
CA ILE A 273 -6.55 7.61 -13.33
C ILE A 273 -5.90 6.29 -13.76
N ILE A 274 -5.92 5.27 -12.92
CA ILE A 274 -5.24 4.01 -13.23
C ILE A 274 -5.96 3.21 -14.31
N LYS A 275 -7.29 3.33 -14.42
CA LYS A 275 -8.07 2.74 -15.51
C LYS A 275 -7.62 3.27 -16.88
N ALA A 276 -7.39 4.59 -17.00
CA ALA A 276 -6.91 5.19 -18.24
C ALA A 276 -5.51 4.66 -18.62
N TRP A 277 -4.64 4.40 -17.64
CA TRP A 277 -3.34 3.76 -17.88
C TRP A 277 -3.48 2.28 -18.27
N SER A 278 -4.39 1.54 -17.64
CA SER A 278 -4.69 0.15 -18.03
C SER A 278 -5.14 0.06 -19.50
N GLU A 279 -5.98 0.99 -19.95
CA GLU A 279 -6.43 1.08 -21.34
C GLU A 279 -5.27 1.32 -22.31
N LYS A 280 -4.41 2.30 -22.01
CA LYS A 280 -3.22 2.61 -22.82
C LYS A 280 -2.28 1.41 -22.93
N LEU A 281 -1.99 0.74 -21.82
CA LEU A 281 -1.13 -0.44 -21.80
C LEU A 281 -1.73 -1.60 -22.58
N ALA A 282 -3.05 -1.82 -22.49
CA ALA A 282 -3.76 -2.82 -23.27
C ALA A 282 -3.60 -2.58 -24.79
N ALA A 283 -3.79 -1.33 -25.22
CA ALA A 283 -3.65 -0.94 -26.63
C ALA A 283 -2.21 -1.16 -27.14
N GLU A 284 -1.19 -0.84 -26.35
CA GLU A 284 0.22 -1.03 -26.71
C GLU A 284 0.65 -2.50 -26.74
N ASN A 285 0.16 -3.31 -25.80
CA ASN A 285 0.41 -4.75 -25.83
C ASN A 285 -0.27 -5.46 -27.01
N GLY A 286 -1.20 -4.79 -27.72
CA GLY A 286 -1.96 -5.38 -28.82
C GLY A 286 -2.96 -6.45 -28.38
N ASP A 287 -3.16 -6.64 -27.07
CA ASP A 287 -4.18 -7.53 -26.49
C ASP A 287 -5.01 -6.76 -25.45
N THR A 288 -6.23 -6.44 -25.85
CA THR A 288 -7.19 -5.72 -24.98
C THR A 288 -8.13 -6.65 -24.20
N SER A 289 -7.93 -7.96 -24.27
CA SER A 289 -8.85 -8.96 -23.70
C SER A 289 -9.03 -8.76 -22.19
N LEU A 290 -7.92 -8.63 -21.44
CA LEU A 290 -7.94 -8.42 -20.00
C LEU A 290 -8.63 -7.10 -19.62
N TYR A 291 -8.35 -6.02 -20.36
CA TYR A 291 -8.99 -4.73 -20.13
C TYR A 291 -10.51 -4.81 -20.39
N ASN A 292 -10.91 -5.43 -21.50
CA ASN A 292 -12.32 -5.59 -21.84
C ASN A 292 -13.09 -6.45 -20.82
N ILE A 293 -12.46 -7.49 -20.28
CA ILE A 293 -13.02 -8.29 -19.19
C ILE A 293 -13.16 -7.43 -17.92
N SER A 294 -12.15 -6.63 -17.59
CA SER A 294 -12.19 -5.72 -16.43
C SER A 294 -13.30 -4.68 -16.55
N VAL A 295 -13.50 -4.09 -17.74
CA VAL A 295 -14.60 -3.16 -18.01
C VAL A 295 -15.96 -3.86 -17.86
N ALA A 296 -16.10 -5.08 -18.37
CA ALA A 296 -17.34 -5.84 -18.22
C ALA A 296 -17.68 -6.17 -16.75
N CYS A 297 -16.66 -6.42 -15.92
CA CYS A 297 -16.82 -6.58 -14.47
C CYS A 297 -17.29 -5.29 -13.79
N GLU A 298 -16.69 -4.15 -14.16
CA GLU A 298 -17.07 -2.82 -13.66
C GLU A 298 -18.53 -2.50 -13.98
N GLU A 299 -18.93 -2.65 -15.25
CA GLU A 299 -20.31 -2.45 -15.70
C GLU A 299 -21.28 -3.35 -14.94
N PHE A 300 -20.97 -4.65 -14.83
CA PHE A 300 -21.80 -5.61 -14.14
C PHE A 300 -22.01 -5.26 -12.66
N MET A 301 -20.97 -4.86 -11.95
CA MET A 301 -21.08 -4.49 -10.54
C MET A 301 -21.83 -3.16 -10.35
N TRP A 302 -21.64 -2.21 -11.26
CA TRP A 302 -22.41 -0.99 -11.24
C TRP A 302 -23.91 -1.24 -11.48
N ASP A 303 -24.25 -2.05 -12.47
CA ASP A 303 -25.64 -2.36 -12.81
C ASP A 303 -26.34 -3.17 -11.71
N SER A 304 -25.65 -4.18 -11.18
CA SER A 304 -26.22 -5.14 -10.23
C SER A 304 -26.25 -4.63 -8.78
N LYS A 305 -25.27 -3.83 -8.36
CA LYS A 305 -25.07 -3.44 -6.95
C LYS A 305 -24.86 -1.94 -6.74
N LYS A 306 -24.70 -1.15 -7.80
CA LYS A 306 -24.29 0.26 -7.75
C LYS A 306 -22.97 0.45 -6.98
N LEU A 307 -22.05 -0.52 -7.13
CA LEU A 307 -20.71 -0.47 -6.59
C LEU A 307 -19.71 -0.08 -7.68
N PHE A 308 -18.95 0.98 -7.42
CA PHE A 308 -17.86 1.43 -8.27
C PHE A 308 -16.57 0.64 -7.99
N CYS A 309 -15.67 0.59 -8.98
CA CYS A 309 -14.30 0.08 -8.78
C CYS A 309 -13.52 1.00 -7.86
N ASN A 310 -12.82 0.42 -6.88
CA ASN A 310 -11.81 1.14 -6.11
C ASN A 310 -10.44 1.10 -6.81
N ALA A 311 -9.43 1.75 -6.23
CA ALA A 311 -8.09 1.83 -6.81
C ALA A 311 -7.51 0.46 -7.18
N ASP A 312 -7.79 -0.59 -6.41
CA ASP A 312 -7.16 -1.91 -6.54
C ASP A 312 -7.57 -2.63 -7.83
N PHE A 313 -8.80 -2.40 -8.32
CA PHE A 313 -9.36 -3.18 -9.41
C PHE A 313 -8.59 -3.01 -10.74
N PHE A 314 -8.41 -1.77 -11.22
CA PHE A 314 -7.66 -1.53 -12.45
C PHE A 314 -6.14 -1.49 -12.25
N HIS A 315 -5.62 -1.37 -11.01
CA HIS A 315 -4.21 -1.65 -10.74
C HIS A 315 -3.86 -3.11 -11.09
N ALA A 316 -4.78 -4.05 -10.86
CA ALA A 316 -4.57 -5.47 -11.17
C ALA A 316 -4.24 -5.67 -12.66
N SER A 317 -5.10 -5.18 -13.57
CA SER A 317 -4.85 -5.26 -15.01
C SER A 317 -3.63 -4.43 -15.46
N THR A 318 -3.41 -3.26 -14.86
CA THR A 318 -2.23 -2.41 -15.13
C THR A 318 -0.92 -3.15 -14.84
N TYR A 319 -0.80 -3.75 -13.67
CA TYR A 319 0.40 -4.50 -13.28
C TYR A 319 0.59 -5.77 -14.12
N ASN A 320 -0.49 -6.46 -14.48
CA ASN A 320 -0.43 -7.61 -15.36
C ASN A 320 0.15 -7.24 -16.73
N TYR A 321 -0.34 -6.15 -17.38
CA TYR A 321 0.21 -5.66 -18.64
C TYR A 321 1.70 -5.25 -18.57
N MET A 322 2.17 -4.88 -17.39
CA MET A 322 3.60 -4.59 -17.15
C MET A 322 4.43 -5.85 -16.89
N GLY A 323 3.81 -7.04 -16.88
CA GLY A 323 4.47 -8.31 -16.61
C GLY A 323 4.88 -8.52 -15.15
N ILE A 324 4.22 -7.84 -14.22
CA ILE A 324 4.48 -7.97 -12.79
C ILE A 324 3.74 -9.19 -12.26
N PRO A 325 4.42 -10.11 -11.54
CA PRO A 325 3.76 -11.27 -10.91
C PRO A 325 2.70 -10.84 -9.90
N THR A 326 1.51 -11.45 -9.94
CA THR A 326 0.35 -11.09 -9.10
C THR A 326 0.69 -11.05 -7.61
N LYS A 327 1.50 -11.99 -7.11
CA LYS A 327 1.93 -12.03 -5.70
C LYS A 327 2.76 -10.81 -5.24
N LEU A 328 3.27 -10.00 -6.17
CA LEU A 328 4.03 -8.79 -5.86
C LEU A 328 3.15 -7.54 -5.82
N PHE A 329 1.87 -7.60 -6.13
CA PHE A 329 0.98 -6.43 -6.17
C PHE A 329 0.84 -5.75 -4.81
N THR A 330 0.52 -6.52 -3.76
CA THR A 330 0.44 -5.97 -2.40
C THR A 330 1.79 -5.46 -1.86
N PRO A 331 2.93 -6.12 -2.09
CA PRO A 331 4.25 -5.56 -1.76
C PRO A 331 4.59 -4.24 -2.45
N ILE A 332 4.14 -4.02 -3.70
CA ILE A 332 4.29 -2.72 -4.37
C ILE A 332 3.52 -1.64 -3.60
N PHE A 333 2.34 -1.98 -3.09
CA PHE A 333 1.57 -1.09 -2.22
C PHE A 333 2.38 -0.70 -0.97
N VAL A 334 3.16 -1.61 -0.38
CA VAL A 334 4.08 -1.29 0.73
C VAL A 334 5.13 -0.26 0.32
N CYS A 335 5.77 -0.45 -0.85
CA CYS A 335 6.78 0.49 -1.36
C CYS A 335 6.24 1.91 -1.49
N SER A 336 4.98 2.07 -1.88
CA SER A 336 4.32 3.36 -1.97
C SER A 336 3.84 3.86 -0.59
N ARG A 337 3.03 3.06 0.13
CA ARG A 337 2.34 3.49 1.34
C ARG A 337 3.29 3.79 2.51
N LEU A 338 4.53 3.34 2.42
CA LEU A 338 5.58 3.73 3.36
C LEU A 338 5.65 5.26 3.52
N THR A 339 5.48 6.01 2.44
CA THR A 339 5.48 7.49 2.49
C THR A 339 4.40 8.03 3.41
N GLY A 340 3.18 7.52 3.27
CA GLY A 340 2.07 7.87 4.17
C GLY A 340 2.31 7.41 5.60
N TRP A 341 2.76 6.16 5.80
CA TRP A 341 3.05 5.67 7.15
C TRP A 341 4.10 6.49 7.86
N ALA A 342 5.23 6.77 7.19
CA ALA A 342 6.31 7.55 7.77
C ALA A 342 5.90 8.99 8.07
N ALA A 343 5.17 9.64 7.15
CA ALA A 343 4.64 10.98 7.37
C ALA A 343 3.71 11.02 8.59
N HIS A 344 2.82 10.04 8.72
CA HIS A 344 1.94 9.94 9.89
C HIS A 344 2.68 9.62 11.20
N VAL A 345 3.77 8.85 11.16
CA VAL A 345 4.66 8.65 12.32
C VAL A 345 5.31 9.96 12.72
N MET A 346 5.85 10.72 11.77
CA MET A 346 6.46 12.01 12.01
C MET A 346 5.43 13.02 12.57
N GLU A 347 4.24 13.10 11.97
CA GLU A 347 3.15 13.94 12.46
C GLU A 347 2.74 13.57 13.90
N GLN A 348 2.58 12.27 14.21
CA GLN A 348 2.25 11.80 15.54
C GLN A 348 3.30 12.24 16.58
N ARG A 349 4.59 12.24 16.22
CA ARG A 349 5.68 12.64 17.09
C ARG A 349 5.71 14.14 17.41
N THR A 350 5.14 15.00 16.54
CA THR A 350 5.14 16.47 16.74
C THR A 350 4.23 16.91 17.90
N ASN A 351 3.13 16.21 18.15
CA ASN A 351 2.19 16.48 19.23
C ASN A 351 1.73 15.15 19.84
N ASN A 352 2.69 14.40 20.39
CA ASN A 352 2.47 13.02 20.79
C ASN A 352 1.65 12.87 22.06
N ARG A 353 0.65 12.00 21.99
CA ARG A 353 -0.04 11.43 23.13
C ARG A 353 -0.28 9.95 22.85
N ILE A 354 -0.08 9.09 23.86
CA ILE A 354 -0.33 7.66 23.73
C ILE A 354 -1.77 7.37 23.31
N ILE A 355 -1.94 6.61 22.24
CA ILE A 355 -3.24 6.17 21.72
C ILE A 355 -3.64 4.90 22.47
N ARG A 356 -4.53 5.06 23.47
CA ARG A 356 -4.97 3.98 24.35
C ARG A 356 -6.46 4.12 24.64
N PRO A 357 -7.35 3.54 23.81
CA PRO A 357 -8.79 3.53 24.09
C PRO A 357 -9.13 2.67 25.30
N SER A 358 -10.32 2.89 25.88
CA SER A 358 -10.89 2.04 26.91
C SER A 358 -11.65 0.88 26.29
N ALA A 359 -11.89 -0.17 27.06
CA ALA A 359 -12.79 -1.25 26.70
C ALA A 359 -13.90 -1.40 27.74
N ASP A 360 -15.12 -1.72 27.27
CA ASP A 360 -16.20 -2.16 28.14
C ASP A 360 -15.99 -3.64 28.46
N TYR A 361 -15.75 -3.97 29.72
CA TYR A 361 -15.62 -5.36 30.16
C TYR A 361 -16.99 -6.04 30.22
N ILE A 362 -17.15 -7.10 29.45
CA ILE A 362 -18.39 -7.90 29.38
C ILE A 362 -18.20 -9.35 29.86
N GLY A 363 -17.09 -9.63 30.53
CA GLY A 363 -16.76 -10.97 31.04
C GLY A 363 -17.39 -11.25 32.40
N ALA A 364 -16.86 -12.22 33.12
CA ALA A 364 -17.34 -12.65 34.41
C ALA A 364 -17.13 -11.58 35.51
N GLU A 365 -18.04 -11.51 36.45
CA GLU A 365 -17.89 -10.72 37.67
C GLU A 365 -16.63 -11.08 38.45
N PRO A 366 -16.10 -10.18 39.29
CA PRO A 366 -14.89 -10.44 40.08
C PRO A 366 -15.00 -11.74 40.90
N ARG A 367 -14.02 -12.61 40.73
CA ARG A 367 -13.98 -13.92 41.39
C ARG A 367 -12.69 -14.07 42.17
N LYS A 368 -12.75 -14.77 43.32
CA LYS A 368 -11.56 -15.16 44.10
C LYS A 368 -10.91 -16.40 43.45
N VAL A 369 -9.60 -16.38 43.39
CA VAL A 369 -8.83 -17.55 42.97
C VAL A 369 -8.98 -18.63 44.05
N GLN A 370 -9.46 -19.82 43.64
CA GLN A 370 -9.47 -20.99 44.50
C GLN A 370 -8.14 -21.73 44.39
N PRO A 371 -7.71 -22.43 45.50
CA PRO A 371 -6.59 -23.35 45.41
C PRO A 371 -6.81 -24.39 44.31
N ILE A 372 -5.73 -24.84 43.65
CA ILE A 372 -5.85 -25.77 42.50
C ILE A 372 -6.61 -27.06 42.84
N ALA A 373 -6.51 -27.53 44.09
CA ALA A 373 -7.24 -28.69 44.57
C ALA A 373 -8.76 -28.48 44.70
N HIS A 374 -9.28 -27.24 44.54
CA HIS A 374 -10.69 -26.88 44.70
C HIS A 374 -11.26 -26.19 43.45
N ARG A 375 -10.58 -26.31 42.30
CA ARG A 375 -11.05 -25.77 40.98
C ARG A 375 -11.86 -26.79 40.21
#